data_187f9ed9a1cf86857047854b9030a48e
#
_entry.id   187f9ed9a1cf86857047854b9030a48e
#
_cell.length_a   1.000
_cell.length_b   1.000
_cell.length_c   1.000
_cell.angle_alpha   90.00
_cell.angle_beta   90.00
_cell.angle_gamma   90.00
#
_symmetry.space_group_name_H-M   'P 1'
#
loop_
_entity.id
_entity.type
_entity.pdbx_description
1 polymer ?
#
loop_
_entity_poly.entity_id
_entity_poly.type
_entity_poly.pdbx_seq_one_letter_code
_entity_poly.pdbx_strand_id
1 'polypeptide(L)'
;VRDRDVGRFDRWAPTYEKSGLQVSFFEPVHEATLRLASRMAPRPHRVLDVGCGTGALLRRAAERFPDAGLVGVDAAAGMIEAAREGGTPANLVCTPVEHLPFDDGEFDLVLSTVSFHHWEDQQKGLQEIGRVLAPGGSLVLVDIFAASWLRVMLLPMKLHGTFRTPAAASRMLRSAGLTPDRRHTVLKGPLGLPVVSAVPAGKP
;
A
#
# COMPACT_ATOMS: atom_id res chain seq x y z
N VAL A 1 9.13 -8.78 2.44
CA VAL A 1 8.56 -8.77 3.82
C VAL A 1 9.39 -9.73 4.67
N ARG A 2 9.76 -9.35 5.88
CA ARG A 2 10.55 -10.19 6.78
C ARG A 2 9.77 -11.45 7.14
N ASP A 3 10.39 -12.61 7.14
CA ASP A 3 9.76 -13.91 7.46
C ASP A 3 8.93 -13.89 8.74
N ARG A 4 9.39 -13.13 9.75
CA ARG A 4 8.68 -12.96 11.02
C ARG A 4 7.35 -12.21 10.90
N ASP A 5 7.29 -11.24 9.99
CA ASP A 5 6.08 -10.47 9.73
C ASP A 5 5.10 -11.28 8.88
N VAL A 6 5.58 -12.02 7.88
CA VAL A 6 4.77 -12.97 7.09
C VAL A 6 4.06 -13.96 8.00
N GLY A 7 4.80 -14.70 8.84
CA GLY A 7 4.20 -15.69 9.74
C GLY A 7 3.25 -15.08 10.79
N ARG A 8 3.37 -13.78 11.11
CA ARG A 8 2.40 -13.08 11.96
C ARG A 8 1.11 -12.79 11.19
N PHE A 9 1.22 -12.29 9.96
CA PHE A 9 0.08 -11.99 9.12
C PHE A 9 -0.68 -13.23 8.73
N ASP A 10 -0.01 -14.36 8.43
CA ASP A 10 -0.65 -15.65 8.18
C ASP A 10 -1.54 -16.09 9.35
N ARG A 11 -1.03 -15.98 10.59
CA ARG A 11 -1.82 -16.33 11.80
C ARG A 11 -2.96 -15.35 12.07
N TRP A 12 -2.83 -14.11 11.65
CA TRP A 12 -3.84 -13.07 11.92
C TRP A 12 -4.94 -13.01 10.86
N ALA A 13 -4.68 -13.47 9.64
CA ALA A 13 -5.58 -13.41 8.51
C ALA A 13 -7.03 -13.83 8.81
N PRO A 14 -7.32 -14.97 9.52
CA PRO A 14 -8.70 -15.41 9.76
C PRO A 14 -9.53 -14.45 10.61
N THR A 15 -8.91 -13.58 11.38
CA THR A 15 -9.58 -12.63 12.29
C THR A 15 -9.33 -11.17 11.92
N TYR A 16 -8.52 -10.92 10.89
CA TYR A 16 -8.06 -9.58 10.52
C TYR A 16 -9.23 -8.62 10.26
N GLU A 17 -10.19 -9.02 9.45
CA GLU A 17 -11.34 -8.19 9.10
C GLU A 17 -12.36 -8.03 10.25
N LYS A 18 -12.33 -8.88 11.26
CA LYS A 18 -13.21 -8.79 12.43
C LYS A 18 -12.73 -7.81 13.48
N SER A 19 -11.54 -7.23 13.30
CA SER A 19 -10.98 -6.27 14.24
C SER A 19 -11.69 -4.91 14.13
N GLY A 20 -11.97 -4.25 15.28
CA GLY A 20 -12.52 -2.89 15.29
C GLY A 20 -11.66 -1.84 14.58
N LEU A 21 -10.39 -2.16 14.26
CA LEU A 21 -9.50 -1.33 13.47
C LEU A 21 -9.98 -1.16 12.01
N GLN A 22 -10.78 -2.10 11.49
CA GLN A 22 -11.26 -2.00 10.11
C GLN A 22 -12.10 -0.74 9.92
N VAL A 23 -13.08 -0.50 10.76
CA VAL A 23 -13.99 0.64 10.64
C VAL A 23 -13.31 1.95 11.02
N SER A 24 -12.54 1.97 12.12
CA SER A 24 -12.00 3.22 12.67
C SER A 24 -10.69 3.68 12.02
N PHE A 25 -9.95 2.77 11.39
CA PHE A 25 -8.63 3.06 10.82
C PHE A 25 -8.54 2.74 9.32
N PHE A 26 -8.82 1.49 8.91
CA PHE A 26 -8.61 1.10 7.52
C PHE A 26 -9.63 1.69 6.55
N GLU A 27 -10.91 1.76 6.89
CA GLU A 27 -11.93 2.35 5.99
C GLU A 27 -11.64 3.81 5.62
N PRO A 28 -11.35 4.73 6.55
CA PRO A 28 -10.95 6.09 6.20
C PRO A 28 -9.68 6.17 5.34
N VAL A 29 -8.71 5.26 5.58
CA VAL A 29 -7.47 5.18 4.81
C VAL A 29 -7.77 4.73 3.38
N HIS A 30 -8.54 3.66 3.19
CA HIS A 30 -8.94 3.15 1.87
C HIS A 30 -9.71 4.21 1.07
N GLU A 31 -10.68 4.87 1.69
CA GLU A 31 -11.45 5.93 1.03
C GLU A 31 -10.57 7.11 0.59
N ALA A 32 -9.64 7.54 1.43
CA ALA A 32 -8.70 8.59 1.07
C ALA A 32 -7.74 8.16 -0.05
N THR A 33 -7.28 6.91 -0.02
CA THR A 33 -6.44 6.31 -1.07
C THR A 33 -7.17 6.33 -2.41
N LEU A 34 -8.40 5.82 -2.47
CA LEU A 34 -9.20 5.77 -3.70
C LEU A 34 -9.58 7.16 -4.21
N ARG A 35 -9.84 8.14 -3.33
CA ARG A 35 -10.04 9.53 -3.75
C ARG A 35 -8.81 10.13 -4.41
N LEU A 36 -7.61 9.88 -3.89
CA LEU A 36 -6.36 10.33 -4.50
C LEU A 36 -6.12 9.59 -5.82
N ALA A 37 -6.29 8.29 -5.84
CA ALA A 37 -6.16 7.44 -7.02
C ALA A 37 -7.05 7.92 -8.17
N SER A 38 -8.33 8.23 -7.90
CA SER A 38 -9.28 8.74 -8.90
C SER A 38 -8.91 10.11 -9.47
N ARG A 39 -8.13 10.91 -8.74
CA ARG A 39 -7.62 12.21 -9.24
C ARG A 39 -6.41 12.04 -10.15
N MET A 40 -5.54 11.08 -9.82
CA MET A 40 -4.29 10.84 -10.55
C MET A 40 -4.51 9.96 -11.79
N ALA A 41 -5.37 8.95 -11.66
CA ALA A 41 -5.75 8.03 -12.74
C ALA A 41 -7.30 7.87 -12.72
N PRO A 42 -8.05 8.76 -13.42
CA PRO A 42 -9.52 8.72 -13.37
C PRO A 42 -10.13 7.48 -13.98
N ARG A 43 -9.46 6.87 -14.95
CA ARG A 43 -9.89 5.67 -15.69
C ARG A 43 -8.70 4.74 -15.92
N PRO A 44 -8.17 4.09 -14.86
CA PRO A 44 -7.09 3.15 -15.03
C PRO A 44 -7.61 1.89 -15.73
N HIS A 45 -6.81 1.30 -16.62
CA HIS A 45 -7.11 0.00 -17.24
C HIS A 45 -6.64 -1.15 -16.35
N ARG A 46 -5.48 -0.98 -15.70
CA ARG A 46 -4.91 -2.02 -14.82
C ARG A 46 -4.45 -1.40 -13.50
N VAL A 47 -4.93 -1.96 -12.41
CA VAL A 47 -4.63 -1.50 -11.04
C VAL A 47 -3.95 -2.63 -10.27
N LEU A 48 -2.82 -2.32 -9.63
CA LEU A 48 -2.11 -3.20 -8.72
C LEU A 48 -2.23 -2.68 -7.27
N ASP A 49 -2.63 -3.55 -6.34
CA ASP A 49 -2.56 -3.28 -4.90
C ASP A 49 -1.42 -4.08 -4.27
N VAL A 50 -0.40 -3.38 -3.74
CA VAL A 50 0.80 -3.98 -3.16
C VAL A 50 0.69 -4.05 -1.64
N GLY A 51 0.74 -5.27 -1.11
CA GLY A 51 0.39 -5.57 0.27
C GLY A 51 -1.12 -5.53 0.47
N CYS A 52 -1.85 -6.23 -0.42
CA CYS A 52 -3.31 -6.18 -0.50
C CYS A 52 -4.03 -6.81 0.69
N GLY A 53 -3.31 -7.57 1.54
CA GLY A 53 -3.87 -8.25 2.69
C GLY A 53 -5.07 -9.11 2.31
N THR A 54 -6.18 -8.98 3.04
CA THR A 54 -7.44 -9.69 2.79
C THR A 54 -8.28 -9.11 1.64
N GLY A 55 -7.73 -8.18 0.84
CA GLY A 55 -8.37 -7.63 -0.35
C GLY A 55 -9.40 -6.52 -0.10
N ALA A 56 -9.51 -5.98 1.10
CA ALA A 56 -10.52 -4.97 1.44
C ALA A 56 -10.44 -3.70 0.56
N LEU A 57 -9.22 -3.21 0.23
CA LEU A 57 -9.05 -2.10 -0.68
C LEU A 57 -9.45 -2.47 -2.12
N LEU A 58 -9.12 -3.69 -2.57
CA LEU A 58 -9.45 -4.16 -3.92
C LEU A 58 -10.95 -4.30 -4.13
N ARG A 59 -11.73 -4.77 -3.13
CA ARG A 59 -13.19 -4.80 -3.23
C ARG A 59 -13.77 -3.40 -3.44
N ARG A 60 -13.28 -2.41 -2.73
CA ARG A 60 -13.67 -0.99 -2.92
C ARG A 60 -13.15 -0.40 -4.23
N ALA A 61 -11.96 -0.83 -4.69
CA ALA A 61 -11.42 -0.42 -5.97
C ALA A 61 -12.26 -0.95 -7.14
N ALA A 62 -12.82 -2.15 -7.03
CA ALA A 62 -13.74 -2.70 -8.04
C ALA A 62 -15.00 -1.85 -8.22
N GLU A 63 -15.54 -1.31 -7.13
CA GLU A 63 -16.68 -0.38 -7.20
C GLU A 63 -16.28 0.98 -7.79
N ARG A 64 -15.06 1.44 -7.50
CA ARG A 64 -14.54 2.75 -7.95
C ARG A 64 -14.08 2.75 -9.39
N PHE A 65 -13.52 1.65 -9.86
CA PHE A 65 -12.94 1.44 -11.20
C PHE A 65 -13.51 0.17 -11.84
N PRO A 66 -14.81 0.15 -12.19
CA PRO A 66 -15.50 -1.08 -12.62
C PRO A 66 -14.96 -1.69 -13.90
N ASP A 67 -14.28 -0.89 -14.75
CA ASP A 67 -13.71 -1.33 -16.03
C ASP A 67 -12.23 -1.73 -15.89
N ALA A 68 -11.62 -1.60 -14.69
CA ALA A 68 -10.21 -1.89 -14.49
C ALA A 68 -9.96 -3.37 -14.20
N GLY A 69 -8.90 -3.93 -14.80
CA GLY A 69 -8.33 -5.21 -14.37
C GLY A 69 -7.60 -5.04 -13.03
N LEU A 70 -8.11 -5.68 -11.97
CA LEU A 70 -7.54 -5.57 -10.64
C LEU A 70 -6.60 -6.73 -10.33
N VAL A 71 -5.45 -6.40 -9.76
CA VAL A 71 -4.45 -7.37 -9.29
C VAL A 71 -4.07 -7.01 -7.85
N GLY A 72 -3.93 -8.03 -7.01
CA GLY A 72 -3.43 -7.88 -5.64
C GLY A 72 -2.22 -8.77 -5.38
N VAL A 73 -1.22 -8.22 -4.70
CA VAL A 73 -0.07 -9.00 -4.23
C VAL A 73 0.10 -8.86 -2.73
N ASP A 74 0.42 -9.96 -2.08
CA ASP A 74 0.83 -9.99 -0.67
C ASP A 74 1.85 -11.11 -0.46
N ALA A 75 2.81 -10.91 0.44
CA ALA A 75 3.82 -11.91 0.75
C ALA A 75 3.30 -13.00 1.69
N ALA A 76 2.21 -12.75 2.42
CA ALA A 76 1.59 -13.70 3.35
C ALA A 76 0.54 -14.55 2.62
N ALA A 77 0.79 -15.85 2.52
CA ALA A 77 -0.11 -16.78 1.84
C ALA A 77 -1.51 -16.82 2.49
N GLY A 78 -1.58 -16.74 3.83
CA GLY A 78 -2.84 -16.69 4.57
C GLY A 78 -3.68 -15.45 4.25
N MET A 79 -3.04 -14.30 3.98
CA MET A 79 -3.75 -13.09 3.53
C MET A 79 -4.35 -13.28 2.15
N ILE A 80 -3.61 -13.85 1.22
CA ILE A 80 -4.09 -14.15 -0.14
C ILE A 80 -5.27 -15.15 -0.10
N GLU A 81 -5.18 -16.17 0.74
CA GLU A 81 -6.26 -17.13 0.91
C GLU A 81 -7.52 -16.47 1.47
N ALA A 82 -7.39 -15.68 2.54
CA ALA A 82 -8.50 -14.91 3.11
C ALA A 82 -9.11 -13.93 2.08
N ALA A 83 -8.30 -13.32 1.22
CA ALA A 83 -8.80 -12.45 0.15
C ALA A 83 -9.63 -13.23 -0.90
N ARG A 84 -9.22 -14.46 -1.24
CA ARG A 84 -9.97 -15.36 -2.15
C ARG A 84 -11.28 -15.80 -1.52
N GLU A 85 -11.23 -16.28 -0.29
CA GLU A 85 -12.42 -16.68 0.48
C GLU A 85 -13.41 -15.52 0.65
N GLY A 86 -12.91 -14.29 0.84
CA GLY A 86 -13.69 -13.06 0.91
C GLY A 86 -14.29 -12.59 -0.43
N GLY A 87 -14.11 -13.35 -1.52
CA GLY A 87 -14.67 -13.06 -2.84
C GLY A 87 -14.09 -11.78 -3.46
N THR A 88 -12.81 -11.46 -3.21
CA THR A 88 -12.16 -10.28 -3.80
C THR A 88 -12.11 -10.41 -5.32
N PRO A 89 -12.67 -9.47 -6.10
CA PRO A 89 -12.77 -9.57 -7.56
C PRO A 89 -11.47 -9.10 -8.23
N ALA A 90 -10.37 -9.80 -7.97
CA ALA A 90 -9.03 -9.47 -8.46
C ALA A 90 -8.21 -10.73 -8.73
N ASN A 91 -7.20 -10.62 -9.60
CA ASN A 91 -6.17 -11.64 -9.68
C ASN A 91 -5.23 -11.51 -8.47
N LEU A 92 -5.12 -12.57 -7.66
CA LEU A 92 -4.39 -12.55 -6.39
C LEU A 92 -3.14 -13.42 -6.46
N VAL A 93 -1.97 -12.81 -6.21
CA VAL A 93 -0.66 -13.47 -6.32
C VAL A 93 0.09 -13.38 -4.98
N CYS A 94 0.55 -14.51 -4.47
CA CYS A 94 1.39 -14.57 -3.28
C CYS A 94 2.84 -14.30 -3.68
N THR A 95 3.31 -13.07 -3.44
CA THR A 95 4.69 -12.64 -3.75
C THR A 95 5.08 -11.43 -2.93
N PRO A 96 6.36 -11.29 -2.53
CA PRO A 96 6.83 -10.03 -1.95
C PRO A 96 7.00 -8.96 -3.04
N VAL A 97 6.85 -7.70 -2.66
CA VAL A 97 6.96 -6.54 -3.57
C VAL A 97 8.33 -6.44 -4.24
N GLU A 98 9.35 -6.97 -3.62
CA GLU A 98 10.74 -6.99 -4.12
C GLU A 98 10.93 -7.88 -5.38
N HIS A 99 9.90 -8.66 -5.76
CA HIS A 99 9.92 -9.60 -6.89
C HIS A 99 8.52 -9.71 -7.52
N LEU A 100 8.08 -8.64 -8.20
CA LEU A 100 6.79 -8.62 -8.86
C LEU A 100 6.81 -9.42 -10.18
N PRO A 101 5.98 -10.48 -10.34
CA PRO A 101 5.98 -11.33 -11.52
C PRO A 101 5.14 -10.75 -12.67
N PHE A 102 5.37 -9.47 -12.99
CA PHE A 102 4.65 -8.71 -13.99
C PHE A 102 5.63 -8.05 -14.97
N ASP A 103 5.15 -7.74 -16.15
CA ASP A 103 5.92 -7.08 -17.19
C ASP A 103 6.19 -5.60 -16.87
N ASP A 104 7.20 -5.03 -17.53
CA ASP A 104 7.51 -3.61 -17.43
C ASP A 104 6.33 -2.79 -18.00
N GLY A 105 5.88 -1.79 -17.25
CA GLY A 105 4.80 -0.91 -17.70
C GLY A 105 3.41 -1.54 -17.77
N GLU A 106 3.16 -2.60 -17.02
CA GLU A 106 1.89 -3.33 -17.06
C GLU A 106 0.72 -2.62 -16.39
N PHE A 107 0.98 -1.69 -15.45
CA PHE A 107 -0.05 -1.05 -14.63
C PHE A 107 -0.12 0.46 -14.82
N ASP A 108 -1.33 1.01 -14.93
CA ASP A 108 -1.57 2.46 -14.95
C ASP A 108 -1.61 3.06 -13.55
N LEU A 109 -2.03 2.25 -12.57
CA LEU A 109 -2.19 2.67 -11.19
C LEU A 109 -1.66 1.60 -10.24
N VAL A 110 -0.78 1.99 -9.33
CA VAL A 110 -0.35 1.15 -8.21
C VAL A 110 -0.79 1.79 -6.91
N LEU A 111 -1.39 0.97 -6.04
CA LEU A 111 -1.81 1.33 -4.70
C LEU A 111 -0.95 0.58 -3.69
N SER A 112 -0.68 1.18 -2.55
CA SER A 112 -0.13 0.49 -1.39
C SER A 112 -0.57 1.21 -0.12
N THR A 113 -1.24 0.49 0.78
CA THR A 113 -1.76 1.06 2.03
C THR A 113 -1.23 0.32 3.25
N VAL A 114 -0.58 1.04 4.15
CA VAL A 114 -0.13 0.55 5.46
C VAL A 114 0.69 -0.75 5.38
N SER A 115 1.43 -0.93 4.28
CA SER A 115 2.28 -2.10 4.03
C SER A 115 3.76 -1.76 3.84
N PHE A 116 4.09 -0.56 3.37
CA PHE A 116 5.46 -0.12 3.04
C PHE A 116 6.45 -0.30 4.19
N HIS A 117 6.04 -0.02 5.43
CA HIS A 117 6.91 -0.18 6.60
C HIS A 117 7.23 -1.64 6.95
N HIS A 118 6.53 -2.62 6.35
CA HIS A 118 6.79 -4.06 6.49
C HIS A 118 7.70 -4.64 5.40
N TRP A 119 7.95 -3.90 4.30
CA TRP A 119 8.80 -4.41 3.22
C TRP A 119 10.22 -4.66 3.71
N GLU A 120 10.84 -5.71 3.25
CA GLU A 120 12.19 -6.10 3.65
C GLU A 120 13.22 -5.13 3.07
N ASP A 121 13.17 -4.94 1.75
CA ASP A 121 13.92 -3.91 1.03
C ASP A 121 12.96 -2.92 0.37
N GLN A 122 12.69 -1.83 1.08
CA GLN A 122 11.79 -0.79 0.62
C GLN A 122 12.27 -0.12 -0.68
N GLN A 123 13.60 0.00 -0.88
CA GLN A 123 14.12 0.61 -2.10
C GLN A 123 13.90 -0.30 -3.30
N LYS A 124 14.17 -1.59 -3.15
CA LYS A 124 13.94 -2.57 -4.20
C LYS A 124 12.45 -2.70 -4.53
N GLY A 125 11.58 -2.72 -3.52
CA GLY A 125 10.13 -2.72 -3.74
C GLY A 125 9.65 -1.51 -4.55
N LEU A 126 10.17 -0.30 -4.24
CA LEU A 126 9.85 0.89 -5.03
C LEU A 126 10.42 0.84 -6.45
N GLN A 127 11.58 0.23 -6.66
CA GLN A 127 12.14 0.01 -8.00
C GLN A 127 11.27 -0.95 -8.81
N GLU A 128 10.80 -2.04 -8.22
CA GLU A 128 9.86 -2.96 -8.88
C GLU A 128 8.54 -2.25 -9.23
N ILE A 129 7.98 -1.45 -8.31
CA ILE A 129 6.80 -0.63 -8.62
C ILE A 129 7.09 0.33 -9.76
N GLY A 130 8.24 1.01 -9.76
CA GLY A 130 8.65 1.88 -10.87
C GLY A 130 8.79 1.11 -12.19
N ARG A 131 9.26 -0.15 -12.16
CA ARG A 131 9.36 -1.00 -13.34
C ARG A 131 8.00 -1.35 -13.91
N VAL A 132 7.08 -1.86 -13.08
CA VAL A 132 5.75 -2.34 -13.53
C VAL A 132 4.76 -1.22 -13.84
N LEU A 133 4.99 0.02 -13.38
CA LEU A 133 4.19 1.18 -13.77
C LEU A 133 4.44 1.54 -15.24
N ALA A 134 3.36 1.79 -15.97
CA ALA A 134 3.41 2.35 -17.32
C ALA A 134 3.99 3.78 -17.33
N PRO A 135 4.59 4.25 -18.43
CA PRO A 135 4.85 5.68 -18.61
C PRO A 135 3.57 6.49 -18.42
N GLY A 136 3.63 7.55 -17.64
CA GLY A 136 2.45 8.33 -17.21
C GLY A 136 1.61 7.68 -16.11
N GLY A 137 1.94 6.46 -15.68
CA GLY A 137 1.26 5.76 -14.60
C GLY A 137 1.48 6.39 -13.23
N SER A 138 0.64 6.04 -12.27
CA SER A 138 0.59 6.67 -10.96
C SER A 138 0.73 5.67 -9.81
N LEU A 139 1.47 6.06 -8.77
CA LEU A 139 1.54 5.36 -7.48
C LEU A 139 0.84 6.19 -6.39
N VAL A 140 -0.01 5.56 -5.60
CA VAL A 140 -0.53 6.13 -4.35
C VAL A 140 0.01 5.32 -3.17
N LEU A 141 1.12 5.80 -2.59
CA LEU A 141 1.75 5.19 -1.42
C LEU A 141 1.21 5.84 -0.14
N VAL A 142 0.48 5.08 0.66
CA VAL A 142 -0.13 5.52 1.93
C VAL A 142 0.42 4.70 3.08
N ASP A 143 1.06 5.36 4.05
CA ASP A 143 1.64 4.65 5.19
C ASP A 143 1.70 5.52 6.46
N ILE A 144 2.11 4.91 7.55
CA ILE A 144 2.49 5.57 8.80
C ILE A 144 3.89 6.15 8.61
N PHE A 145 3.96 7.40 8.15
CA PHE A 145 5.23 8.09 8.03
C PHE A 145 5.58 8.78 9.36
N ALA A 146 6.53 8.20 10.07
CA ALA A 146 6.95 8.72 11.38
C ALA A 146 7.71 10.05 11.23
N ALA A 147 7.13 11.14 11.69
CA ALA A 147 7.90 12.30 12.08
C ALA A 147 8.91 11.89 13.20
N SER A 148 10.07 12.56 13.26
CA SER A 148 11.16 12.15 14.19
C SER A 148 10.69 12.00 15.65
N TRP A 149 9.80 12.84 16.13
CA TRP A 149 9.22 12.78 17.47
C TRP A 149 8.29 11.57 17.66
N LEU A 150 7.52 11.17 16.63
CA LEU A 150 6.63 10.02 16.68
C LEU A 150 7.44 8.71 16.80
N ARG A 151 8.60 8.64 16.16
CA ARG A 151 9.53 7.50 16.30
C ARG A 151 9.97 7.31 17.75
N VAL A 152 10.28 8.40 18.46
CA VAL A 152 10.68 8.36 19.89
C VAL A 152 9.49 7.93 20.74
N MET A 153 8.29 8.43 20.48
CA MET A 153 7.08 8.07 21.24
C MET A 153 6.65 6.62 21.00
N LEU A 154 6.87 6.08 19.81
CA LEU A 154 6.50 4.71 19.44
C LEU A 154 7.56 3.66 19.82
N LEU A 155 8.77 4.07 20.24
CA LEU A 155 9.83 3.17 20.71
C LEU A 155 9.38 2.16 21.77
N PRO A 156 8.60 2.53 22.82
CA PRO A 156 8.15 1.57 23.83
C PRO A 156 7.06 0.61 23.32
N MET A 157 6.36 0.93 22.24
CA MET A 157 5.25 0.10 21.73
C MET A 157 5.71 -1.09 20.87
N LYS A 158 7.03 -1.34 20.72
CA LYS A 158 7.59 -2.43 19.88
C LYS A 158 6.87 -2.57 18.51
N LEU A 159 6.54 -1.46 17.87
CA LEU A 159 5.93 -1.49 16.55
C LEU A 159 6.90 -2.17 15.57
N HIS A 160 6.43 -3.25 14.98
CA HIS A 160 7.20 -4.01 14.00
C HIS A 160 7.16 -3.27 12.66
N GLY A 161 8.33 -3.00 12.09
CA GLY A 161 8.44 -2.36 10.79
C GLY A 161 9.54 -1.30 10.71
N THR A 162 9.87 -0.90 9.49
CA THR A 162 10.84 0.17 9.20
C THR A 162 10.09 1.43 8.77
N PHE A 163 9.74 2.27 9.73
CA PHE A 163 9.05 3.53 9.49
C PHE A 163 9.99 4.58 8.93
N ARG A 164 9.63 5.18 7.80
CA ARG A 164 10.37 6.27 7.14
C ARG A 164 9.72 7.61 7.43
N THR A 165 10.52 8.68 7.33
CA THR A 165 9.94 10.03 7.24
C THR A 165 9.40 10.27 5.83
N PRO A 166 8.43 11.18 5.64
CA PRO A 166 7.94 11.52 4.30
C PRO A 166 9.05 11.99 3.35
N ALA A 167 10.02 12.74 3.87
CA ALA A 167 11.18 13.20 3.10
C ALA A 167 12.08 12.03 2.65
N ALA A 168 12.28 11.02 3.51
CA ALA A 168 13.02 9.82 3.14
C ALA A 168 12.28 9.02 2.06
N ALA A 169 10.96 8.81 2.22
CA ALA A 169 10.13 8.14 1.21
C ALA A 169 10.19 8.86 -0.14
N SER A 170 10.08 10.21 -0.15
CA SER A 170 10.19 10.98 -1.39
C SER A 170 11.57 10.86 -2.06
N ARG A 171 12.66 10.75 -1.29
CA ARG A 171 13.99 10.47 -1.88
C ARG A 171 14.06 9.08 -2.49
N MET A 172 13.52 8.07 -1.79
CA MET A 172 13.49 6.69 -2.28
C MET A 172 12.66 6.54 -3.55
N LEU A 173 11.53 7.23 -3.64
CA LEU A 173 10.70 7.29 -4.85
C LEU A 173 11.49 7.87 -6.03
N ARG A 174 12.20 9.00 -5.84
CA ARG A 174 13.06 9.56 -6.89
C ARG A 174 14.17 8.60 -7.33
N SER A 175 14.80 7.89 -6.40
CA SER A 175 15.82 6.87 -6.71
C SER A 175 15.23 5.65 -7.44
N ALA A 176 13.92 5.46 -7.41
CA ALA A 176 13.19 4.44 -8.17
C ALA A 176 12.63 4.96 -9.52
N GLY A 177 13.04 6.16 -9.96
CA GLY A 177 12.57 6.77 -11.21
C GLY A 177 11.16 7.36 -11.14
N LEU A 178 10.62 7.54 -9.94
CA LEU A 178 9.29 8.11 -9.72
C LEU A 178 9.39 9.57 -9.28
N THR A 179 8.45 10.40 -9.73
CA THR A 179 8.37 11.81 -9.34
C THR A 179 7.32 11.97 -8.23
N PRO A 180 7.74 12.15 -6.96
CA PRO A 180 6.80 12.33 -5.87
C PRO A 180 6.08 13.68 -5.98
N ASP A 181 4.77 13.64 -5.74
CA ASP A 181 3.90 14.81 -5.67
C ASP A 181 3.74 15.30 -4.21
N ARG A 182 2.88 16.26 -4.00
CA ARG A 182 2.58 16.84 -2.70
C ARG A 182 2.02 15.79 -1.74
N ARG A 183 2.60 15.74 -0.54
CA ARG A 183 2.10 14.88 0.54
C ARG A 183 0.69 15.29 0.98
N HIS A 184 -0.16 14.32 1.23
CA HIS A 184 -1.49 14.48 1.81
C HIS A 184 -1.59 13.81 3.17
N THR A 185 -2.14 14.49 4.17
CA THR A 185 -2.50 13.85 5.44
C THR A 185 -3.80 13.08 5.25
N VAL A 186 -3.76 11.78 5.54
CA VAL A 186 -4.89 10.86 5.40
C VAL A 186 -5.62 10.70 6.73
N LEU A 187 -4.89 10.44 7.80
CA LEU A 187 -5.44 10.28 9.13
C LEU A 187 -4.64 11.11 10.15
N LYS A 188 -5.36 11.80 11.01
CA LYS A 188 -4.78 12.56 12.13
C LYS A 188 -5.02 11.81 13.43
N GLY A 189 -4.00 11.76 14.28
CA GLY A 189 -4.08 11.24 15.64
C GLY A 189 -4.52 12.31 16.64
N PRO A 190 -4.40 12.02 17.93
CA PRO A 190 -4.56 12.99 19.01
C PRO A 190 -3.70 14.24 18.73
N LEU A 191 -4.18 15.40 19.14
CA LEU A 191 -3.53 16.71 18.89
C LEU A 191 -3.47 17.12 17.41
N GLY A 192 -4.23 16.48 16.51
CA GLY A 192 -4.30 16.84 15.09
C GLY A 192 -3.05 16.50 14.27
N LEU A 193 -2.11 15.77 14.84
CA LEU A 193 -0.86 15.41 14.18
C LEU A 193 -1.06 14.29 13.15
N PRO A 194 -0.41 14.35 11.97
CA PRO A 194 -0.58 13.33 10.94
C PRO A 194 0.01 11.98 11.41
N VAL A 195 -0.81 10.94 11.43
CA VAL A 195 -0.41 9.55 11.71
C VAL A 195 -0.24 8.79 10.42
N VAL A 196 -1.21 8.90 9.51
CA VAL A 196 -1.14 8.29 8.18
C VAL A 196 -1.09 9.40 7.14
N SER A 197 -0.19 9.28 6.19
CA SER A 197 -0.05 10.20 5.08
C SER A 197 0.08 9.45 3.76
N ALA A 198 -0.32 10.10 2.67
CA ALA A 198 -0.05 9.66 1.32
C ALA A 198 1.13 10.44 0.73
N VAL A 199 1.98 9.75 0.00
CA VAL A 199 3.03 10.32 -0.86
C VAL A 199 2.76 9.80 -2.27
N PRO A 200 1.90 10.49 -3.04
CA PRO A 200 1.62 10.11 -4.41
C PRO A 200 2.87 10.34 -5.28
N ALA A 201 3.03 9.56 -6.33
CA ALA A 201 4.11 9.73 -7.28
C ALA A 201 3.66 9.33 -8.70
N GLY A 202 4.23 9.96 -9.71
CA GLY A 202 4.02 9.62 -11.12
C GLY A 202 5.29 9.04 -11.74
N LYS A 203 5.14 8.18 -12.75
CA LYS A 203 6.22 7.76 -13.64
C LYS A 203 6.24 8.71 -14.83
N PRO A 204 7.35 9.41 -15.09
CA PRO A 204 7.48 10.30 -16.25
C PRO A 204 7.39 9.55 -17.59
#